data_7ab64aa4ee2076da3395a70503290f17
#
_entry.id   7ab64aa4ee2076da3395a70503290f17
#
_cell.length_a   1.000
_cell.length_b   1.000
_cell.length_c   1.000
_cell.angle_alpha   90.00
_cell.angle_beta   90.00
_cell.angle_gamma   90.00
#
_symmetry.space_group_name_H-M   'P 1'
#
loop_
_entity.id
_entity.type
_entity.pdbx_description
1 polymer ?
#
loop_
_entity_poly.entity_id
_entity_poly.type
_entity_poly.pdbx_seq_one_letter_code
_entity_poly.pdbx_strand_id
1 'polypeptide(L)'
;MHPIIEIMSKKSIRFYKDHEVRAVWDEEKSTWWFSIVDIVGAITDSPNPRKYWSVLKTRLKKAGNELTTRCSQLKMAAADGKRYATDCFAQDDIIQLVRVIPSKKTEDFLDWFIYSDNTIDGQSKKKAYTLMESGLLDTLKPGTVKCLQQIHAFLFGGLYDFAGKIRTKTIAKGDTLFCLAEHLHNYLKTVESMPETTFDEIVEKYVEMNAAHPFMEGNGRSTRIWLDLILKKRLKMCVDWSKIDKREYLDAMVASHTDSTRIHELLKGALTDKIDDREIFMKGIDYSYYYEQND
;
A
#
# COMPACT_ATOMS: atom_id res chain seq x y z
N MET A 1 11.81 -36.02 -13.49
CA MET A 1 11.50 -34.60 -13.69
C MET A 1 10.79 -34.14 -12.44
N HIS A 2 11.48 -33.41 -11.55
CA HIS A 2 10.85 -32.78 -10.41
C HIS A 2 10.19 -31.48 -10.93
N PRO A 3 8.93 -31.22 -10.59
CA PRO A 3 8.34 -29.93 -10.93
C PRO A 3 9.15 -28.86 -10.18
N ILE A 4 9.67 -27.88 -10.91
CA ILE A 4 10.21 -26.64 -10.34
C ILE A 4 9.00 -25.95 -9.71
N ILE A 5 8.82 -26.13 -8.42
CA ILE A 5 7.91 -25.29 -7.64
C ILE A 5 8.56 -23.91 -7.65
N GLU A 6 8.06 -23.05 -8.51
CA GLU A 6 8.40 -21.63 -8.49
C GLU A 6 7.84 -21.07 -7.17
N ILE A 7 8.67 -21.06 -6.14
CA ILE A 7 8.34 -20.47 -4.84
C ILE A 7 8.06 -19.01 -5.13
N MET A 8 6.78 -18.65 -5.12
CA MET A 8 6.32 -17.28 -5.38
C MET A 8 6.78 -16.39 -4.23
N SER A 9 7.97 -15.78 -4.37
CA SER A 9 8.50 -14.85 -3.39
C SER A 9 7.53 -13.70 -3.18
N LYS A 10 7.14 -13.44 -1.93
CA LYS A 10 6.34 -12.25 -1.58
C LYS A 10 7.15 -11.01 -1.92
N LYS A 11 6.53 -10.05 -2.59
CA LYS A 11 7.14 -8.77 -2.92
C LYS A 11 6.39 -7.67 -2.19
N SER A 12 7.10 -6.66 -1.74
CA SER A 12 6.52 -5.49 -1.08
C SER A 12 7.26 -4.23 -1.53
N ILE A 13 6.55 -3.12 -1.50
CA ILE A 13 7.12 -1.79 -1.64
C ILE A 13 6.84 -1.07 -0.33
N ARG A 14 7.90 -0.61 0.35
CA ARG A 14 7.77 0.27 1.51
C ARG A 14 8.03 1.69 1.06
N PHE A 15 7.34 2.64 1.64
CA PHE A 15 7.52 4.05 1.32
C PHE A 15 8.18 4.74 2.50
N TYR A 16 9.37 5.30 2.26
CA TYR A 16 9.98 6.27 3.15
C TYR A 16 9.77 7.65 2.54
N LYS A 17 8.84 8.43 3.11
CA LYS A 17 8.33 9.64 2.46
C LYS A 17 7.87 9.28 1.03
N ASP A 18 8.26 10.01 0.03
CA ASP A 18 7.90 9.74 -1.37
C ASP A 18 8.84 8.74 -2.09
N HIS A 19 9.74 8.08 -1.37
CA HIS A 19 10.69 7.13 -1.95
C HIS A 19 10.22 5.68 -1.78
N GLU A 20 10.09 4.98 -2.91
CA GLU A 20 9.84 3.54 -2.92
C GLU A 20 11.08 2.76 -2.48
N VAL A 21 10.92 1.85 -1.54
CA VAL A 21 11.93 0.88 -1.10
C VAL A 21 11.40 -0.52 -1.39
N ARG A 22 11.84 -1.11 -2.48
CA ARG A 22 11.41 -2.46 -2.90
C ARG A 22 11.99 -3.52 -1.99
N ALA A 23 11.17 -4.52 -1.66
CA ALA A 23 11.55 -5.66 -0.84
C ALA A 23 11.03 -6.98 -1.42
N VAL A 24 11.75 -8.07 -1.15
CA VAL A 24 11.39 -9.45 -1.52
C VAL A 24 11.51 -10.32 -0.29
N TRP A 25 10.47 -11.10 0.00
CA TRP A 25 10.47 -12.08 1.08
C TRP A 25 11.16 -13.37 0.64
N ASP A 26 12.09 -13.85 1.44
CA ASP A 26 12.74 -15.14 1.31
C ASP A 26 12.12 -16.11 2.32
N GLU A 27 11.35 -17.08 1.83
CA GLU A 27 10.64 -18.03 2.69
C GLU A 27 11.59 -19.01 3.37
N GLU A 28 12.70 -19.40 2.72
CA GLU A 28 13.67 -20.34 3.27
C GLU A 28 14.40 -19.72 4.47
N LYS A 29 14.76 -18.43 4.35
CA LYS A 29 15.47 -17.69 5.39
C LYS A 29 14.54 -16.92 6.33
N SER A 30 13.23 -16.94 6.06
CA SER A 30 12.22 -16.17 6.82
C SER A 30 12.61 -14.71 7.03
N THR A 31 13.12 -14.06 5.96
CA THR A 31 13.60 -12.67 6.03
C THR A 31 13.24 -11.85 4.80
N TRP A 32 13.15 -10.54 5.00
CA TRP A 32 13.01 -9.58 3.91
C TRP A 32 14.36 -9.14 3.37
N TRP A 33 14.50 -9.10 2.05
CA TRP A 33 15.62 -8.53 1.33
C TRP A 33 15.23 -7.21 0.69
N PHE A 34 15.95 -6.14 1.01
CA PHE A 34 15.65 -4.79 0.58
C PHE A 34 16.62 -4.31 -0.51
N SER A 35 16.12 -3.58 -1.49
CA SER A 35 16.93 -2.96 -2.55
C SER A 35 17.85 -1.88 -1.97
N ILE A 36 19.16 -2.08 -2.08
CA ILE A 36 20.16 -1.12 -1.61
C ILE A 36 20.10 0.19 -2.41
N VAL A 37 19.86 0.08 -3.71
CA VAL A 37 19.80 1.25 -4.59
C VAL A 37 18.64 2.16 -4.21
N ASP A 38 17.49 1.59 -3.84
CA ASP A 38 16.32 2.36 -3.42
C ASP A 38 16.59 3.07 -2.08
N ILE A 39 17.18 2.36 -1.12
CA ILE A 39 17.56 2.93 0.17
C ILE A 39 18.58 4.06 0.02
N VAL A 40 19.62 3.86 -0.80
CA VAL A 40 20.60 4.91 -1.10
C VAL A 40 19.91 6.12 -1.73
N GLY A 41 18.99 5.92 -2.67
CA GLY A 41 18.18 6.98 -3.25
C GLY A 41 17.39 7.77 -2.20
N ALA A 42 16.69 7.04 -1.33
CA ALA A 42 15.84 7.62 -0.31
C ALA A 42 16.58 8.50 0.72
N ILE A 43 17.78 8.06 1.13
CA ILE A 43 18.53 8.77 2.20
C ILE A 43 19.55 9.79 1.69
N THR A 44 19.98 9.70 0.42
CA THR A 44 21.01 10.59 -0.12
C THR A 44 20.49 11.64 -1.10
N ASP A 45 19.26 11.49 -1.61
CA ASP A 45 18.71 12.26 -2.73
C ASP A 45 19.64 12.27 -3.97
N SER A 46 20.46 11.24 -4.11
CA SER A 46 21.42 11.15 -5.21
C SER A 46 20.68 11.04 -6.55
N PRO A 47 21.03 11.84 -7.55
CA PRO A 47 20.43 11.71 -8.89
C PRO A 47 20.83 10.40 -9.58
N ASN A 48 21.85 9.70 -9.05
CA ASN A 48 22.25 8.38 -9.54
C ASN A 48 22.60 7.43 -8.39
N PRO A 49 21.59 6.85 -7.72
CA PRO A 49 21.78 5.95 -6.58
C PRO A 49 22.61 4.71 -6.92
N ARG A 50 22.51 4.19 -8.14
CA ARG A 50 23.30 3.03 -8.59
C ARG A 50 24.79 3.34 -8.63
N LYS A 51 25.16 4.50 -9.16
CA LYS A 51 26.56 4.95 -9.19
C LYS A 51 27.08 5.20 -7.77
N TYR A 52 26.26 5.84 -6.93
CA TYR A 52 26.61 6.07 -5.52
C TYR A 52 26.89 4.73 -4.82
N TRP A 53 26.00 3.76 -4.94
CA TRP A 53 26.17 2.42 -4.36
C TRP A 53 27.45 1.74 -4.88
N SER A 54 27.69 1.75 -6.17
CA SER A 54 28.88 1.14 -6.78
C SER A 54 30.18 1.69 -6.17
N VAL A 55 30.27 3.01 -6.01
CA VAL A 55 31.43 3.67 -5.37
C VAL A 55 31.53 3.30 -3.89
N LEU A 56 30.42 3.36 -3.16
CA LEU A 56 30.38 3.00 -1.74
C LEU A 56 30.77 1.53 -1.52
N LYS A 57 30.21 0.61 -2.30
CA LYS A 57 30.54 -0.83 -2.27
C LYS A 57 32.02 -1.09 -2.48
N THR A 58 32.64 -0.40 -3.45
CA THR A 58 34.08 -0.50 -3.70
C THR A 58 34.91 0.01 -2.52
N ARG A 59 34.49 1.12 -1.91
CA ARG A 59 35.18 1.69 -0.74
C ARG A 59 35.07 0.76 0.48
N LEU A 60 33.87 0.23 0.75
CA LEU A 60 33.65 -0.73 1.84
C LEU A 60 34.47 -2.01 1.65
N LYS A 61 34.53 -2.54 0.42
CA LYS A 61 35.33 -3.72 0.08
C LYS A 61 36.82 -3.48 0.31
N LYS A 62 37.35 -2.32 -0.12
CA LYS A 62 38.76 -1.94 0.13
C LYS A 62 39.08 -1.79 1.63
N ALA A 63 38.10 -1.36 2.42
CA ALA A 63 38.24 -1.24 3.88
C ALA A 63 38.05 -2.57 4.63
N GLY A 64 37.86 -3.69 3.92
CA GLY A 64 37.62 -5.00 4.54
C GLY A 64 36.29 -5.13 5.26
N ASN A 65 35.30 -4.29 4.92
CA ASN A 65 34.00 -4.31 5.58
C ASN A 65 33.19 -5.53 5.12
N GLU A 66 32.77 -6.36 6.10
CA GLU A 66 32.06 -7.62 5.88
C GLU A 66 30.66 -7.44 5.26
N LEU A 67 30.05 -6.25 5.34
CA LEU A 67 28.75 -5.98 4.71
C LEU A 67 28.74 -6.37 3.22
N THR A 68 29.86 -6.15 2.53
CA THR A 68 29.92 -6.44 1.10
C THR A 68 29.85 -7.93 0.75
N THR A 69 30.16 -8.82 1.70
CA THR A 69 30.07 -10.28 1.50
C THR A 69 28.67 -10.82 1.73
N ARG A 70 27.82 -10.08 2.45
CA ARG A 70 26.41 -10.44 2.75
C ARG A 70 25.42 -9.90 1.72
N CYS A 71 25.91 -9.17 0.72
CA CYS A 71 25.11 -8.64 -0.37
C CYS A 71 24.61 -9.78 -1.27
N SER A 72 23.29 -9.90 -1.43
CA SER A 72 22.66 -10.83 -2.37
C SER A 72 22.14 -10.09 -3.60
N GLN A 73 22.16 -10.75 -4.77
CA GLN A 73 21.55 -10.21 -5.98
C GLN A 73 20.21 -10.86 -6.26
N LEU A 74 19.14 -10.08 -6.25
CA LEU A 74 17.79 -10.54 -6.53
C LEU A 74 17.21 -9.83 -7.76
N LYS A 75 16.39 -10.53 -8.55
CA LYS A 75 15.68 -9.91 -9.68
C LYS A 75 14.49 -9.12 -9.18
N MET A 76 14.55 -7.80 -9.28
CA MET A 76 13.47 -6.89 -8.90
C MET A 76 12.89 -6.18 -10.11
N ALA A 77 11.57 -5.95 -10.11
CA ALA A 77 10.92 -5.16 -11.14
C ALA A 77 11.38 -3.69 -11.07
N ALA A 78 11.52 -3.06 -12.23
CA ALA A 78 11.82 -1.64 -12.36
C ALA A 78 10.61 -0.91 -12.98
N ALA A 79 10.62 0.43 -12.97
CA ALA A 79 9.55 1.26 -13.50
C ALA A 79 9.23 1.00 -14.99
N ASP A 80 10.19 0.47 -15.76
CA ASP A 80 10.00 0.08 -17.16
C ASP A 80 9.34 -1.30 -17.33
N GLY A 81 8.88 -1.93 -16.23
CA GLY A 81 8.25 -3.25 -16.21
C GLY A 81 9.23 -4.42 -16.36
N LYS A 82 10.52 -4.17 -16.59
CA LYS A 82 11.55 -5.22 -16.70
C LYS A 82 12.12 -5.58 -15.33
N ARG A 83 12.73 -6.75 -15.26
CA ARG A 83 13.37 -7.24 -14.04
C ARG A 83 14.90 -7.18 -14.17
N TYR A 84 15.53 -6.51 -13.21
CA TYR A 84 16.99 -6.35 -13.16
C TYR A 84 17.57 -6.99 -11.90
N ALA A 85 18.77 -7.55 -12.04
CA ALA A 85 19.57 -7.95 -10.89
C ALA A 85 19.87 -6.72 -10.03
N THR A 86 19.45 -6.77 -8.77
CA THR A 86 19.53 -5.66 -7.83
C THR A 86 20.23 -6.15 -6.56
N ASP A 87 21.23 -5.41 -6.12
CA ASP A 87 21.91 -5.69 -4.86
C ASP A 87 20.94 -5.45 -3.69
N CYS A 88 20.86 -6.44 -2.79
CA CYS A 88 19.94 -6.45 -1.68
C CYS A 88 20.65 -6.83 -0.38
N PHE A 89 20.15 -6.29 0.73
CA PHE A 89 20.51 -6.68 2.08
C PHE A 89 19.30 -7.13 2.88
N ALA A 90 19.54 -8.02 3.85
CA ALA A 90 18.59 -8.32 4.91
C ALA A 90 18.44 -7.13 5.87
N GLN A 91 17.39 -7.14 6.69
CA GLN A 91 17.03 -6.00 7.57
C GLN A 91 18.20 -5.52 8.44
N ASP A 92 18.89 -6.43 9.10
CA ASP A 92 20.00 -6.07 10.01
C ASP A 92 21.19 -5.45 9.27
N ASP A 93 21.45 -5.90 8.03
CA ASP A 93 22.51 -5.37 7.19
C ASP A 93 22.17 -3.98 6.65
N ILE A 94 20.88 -3.70 6.42
CA ILE A 94 20.42 -2.35 6.06
C ILE A 94 20.70 -1.37 7.18
N ILE A 95 20.43 -1.73 8.44
CA ILE A 95 20.73 -0.88 9.59
C ILE A 95 22.21 -0.52 9.64
N GLN A 96 23.08 -1.50 9.41
CA GLN A 96 24.53 -1.28 9.37
C GLN A 96 24.96 -0.42 8.19
N LEU A 97 24.38 -0.67 6.99
CA LEU A 97 24.67 0.11 5.79
C LEU A 97 24.31 1.59 5.96
N VAL A 98 23.10 1.86 6.45
CA VAL A 98 22.59 3.23 6.60
C VAL A 98 23.46 4.05 7.52
N ARG A 99 24.01 3.45 8.58
CA ARG A 99 24.92 4.12 9.53
C ARG A 99 26.28 4.52 8.91
N VAL A 100 26.71 3.89 7.83
CA VAL A 100 27.98 4.26 7.14
C VAL A 100 27.78 5.24 5.99
N ILE A 101 26.53 5.58 5.66
CA ILE A 101 26.20 6.58 4.65
C ILE A 101 26.10 7.95 5.33
N PRO A 102 26.94 8.94 4.92
CA PRO A 102 26.87 10.28 5.49
C PRO A 102 25.63 11.01 4.96
N SER A 103 24.56 11.00 5.73
CA SER A 103 23.31 11.70 5.41
C SER A 103 22.65 12.27 6.66
N LYS A 104 22.03 13.45 6.53
CA LYS A 104 21.19 14.05 7.60
C LYS A 104 19.89 13.27 7.83
N LYS A 105 19.50 12.41 6.87
CA LYS A 105 18.28 11.58 6.92
C LYS A 105 18.50 10.22 7.62
N THR A 106 19.74 9.90 8.04
CA THR A 106 20.11 8.58 8.57
C THR A 106 19.24 8.17 9.75
N GLU A 107 19.14 9.01 10.79
CA GLU A 107 18.39 8.68 11.99
C GLU A 107 16.88 8.56 11.70
N ASP A 108 16.31 9.52 10.99
CA ASP A 108 14.89 9.52 10.59
C ASP A 108 14.53 8.27 9.75
N PHE A 109 15.42 7.88 8.83
CA PHE A 109 15.26 6.66 8.05
C PHE A 109 15.34 5.40 8.92
N LEU A 110 16.29 5.34 9.86
CA LEU A 110 16.44 4.20 10.77
C LEU A 110 15.22 4.05 11.68
N ASP A 111 14.70 5.13 12.22
CA ASP A 111 13.48 5.13 13.02
C ASP A 111 12.30 4.59 12.20
N TRP A 112 12.10 5.11 10.99
CA TRP A 112 11.09 4.58 10.09
C TRP A 112 11.31 3.09 9.77
N PHE A 113 12.54 2.69 9.44
CA PHE A 113 12.86 1.34 8.99
C PHE A 113 12.68 0.29 10.08
N ILE A 114 13.07 0.62 11.33
CA ILE A 114 13.02 -0.29 12.46
C ILE A 114 11.59 -0.38 13.02
N TYR A 115 10.90 0.74 13.12
CA TYR A 115 9.63 0.82 13.86
C TYR A 115 8.38 0.78 12.97
N SER A 116 8.49 0.98 11.65
CA SER A 116 7.32 1.00 10.75
C SER A 116 6.44 -0.25 10.87
N ASP A 117 7.05 -1.42 11.04
CA ASP A 117 6.34 -2.69 11.17
C ASP A 117 5.61 -2.87 12.51
N ASN A 118 5.96 -2.09 13.52
CA ASN A 118 5.37 -2.13 14.85
C ASN A 118 4.28 -1.06 15.05
N THR A 119 4.12 -0.15 14.08
CA THR A 119 3.02 0.82 14.09
C THR A 119 1.69 0.14 13.80
N ILE A 120 0.58 0.80 14.14
CA ILE A 120 -0.76 0.33 13.76
C ILE A 120 -0.85 0.16 12.23
N ASP A 121 -0.28 1.08 11.46
CA ASP A 121 -0.25 1.01 10.01
C ASP A 121 0.55 -0.19 9.50
N GLY A 122 1.73 -0.45 10.04
CA GLY A 122 2.53 -1.61 9.68
C GLY A 122 1.83 -2.93 10.01
N GLN A 123 1.22 -3.03 11.19
CA GLN A 123 0.48 -4.22 11.59
C GLN A 123 -0.78 -4.44 10.76
N SER A 124 -1.56 -3.38 10.49
CA SER A 124 -2.75 -3.48 9.65
C SER A 124 -2.38 -3.77 8.19
N LYS A 125 -1.25 -3.27 7.69
CA LYS A 125 -0.72 -3.61 6.36
C LYS A 125 -0.39 -5.10 6.22
N LYS A 126 0.24 -5.70 7.24
CA LYS A 126 0.47 -7.16 7.27
C LYS A 126 -0.85 -7.94 7.22
N LYS A 127 -1.87 -7.46 7.95
CA LYS A 127 -3.22 -8.04 7.88
C LYS A 127 -3.86 -7.86 6.51
N ALA A 128 -3.65 -6.74 5.82
CA ALA A 128 -4.15 -6.55 4.46
C ALA A 128 -3.58 -7.58 3.48
N TYR A 129 -2.28 -7.88 3.56
CA TYR A 129 -1.69 -8.97 2.77
C TYR A 129 -2.32 -10.32 3.11
N THR A 130 -2.49 -10.63 4.40
CA THR A 130 -3.15 -11.87 4.84
C THR A 130 -4.60 -11.93 4.37
N LEU A 131 -5.33 -10.83 4.40
CA LEU A 131 -6.71 -10.75 3.92
C LEU A 131 -6.81 -11.15 2.44
N MET A 132 -5.92 -10.63 1.61
CA MET A 132 -5.88 -10.92 0.17
C MET A 132 -5.54 -12.41 -0.11
N GLU A 133 -4.70 -13.03 0.73
CA GLU A 133 -4.25 -14.41 0.55
C GLU A 133 -5.21 -15.44 1.21
N SER A 134 -6.08 -15.02 2.11
CA SER A 134 -6.92 -15.91 2.92
C SER A 134 -8.12 -16.51 2.20
N GLY A 135 -8.49 -15.97 1.02
CA GLY A 135 -9.76 -16.30 0.34
C GLY A 135 -11.00 -15.73 1.03
N LEU A 136 -10.86 -15.00 2.15
CA LEU A 136 -12.00 -14.41 2.86
C LEU A 136 -12.77 -13.43 1.97
N LEU A 137 -12.06 -12.63 1.16
CA LEU A 137 -12.68 -11.65 0.28
C LEU A 137 -13.68 -12.27 -0.70
N ASP A 138 -13.43 -13.50 -1.15
CA ASP A 138 -14.33 -14.19 -2.08
C ASP A 138 -15.65 -14.61 -1.43
N THR A 139 -15.70 -14.69 -0.10
CA THR A 139 -16.90 -15.04 0.68
C THR A 139 -17.77 -13.82 1.03
N LEU A 140 -17.23 -12.61 0.87
CA LEU A 140 -17.93 -11.39 1.21
C LEU A 140 -18.93 -11.01 0.11
N LYS A 141 -20.00 -10.29 0.49
CA LYS A 141 -20.98 -9.72 -0.44
C LYS A 141 -20.54 -8.29 -0.81
N PRO A 142 -19.88 -8.07 -1.98
CA PRO A 142 -19.43 -6.74 -2.37
C PRO A 142 -20.56 -5.72 -2.41
N GLY A 143 -20.23 -4.45 -2.28
CA GLY A 143 -21.18 -3.33 -2.38
C GLY A 143 -22.04 -3.11 -1.12
N THR A 144 -21.94 -3.98 -0.10
CA THR A 144 -22.70 -3.83 1.15
C THR A 144 -21.88 -3.14 2.24
N VAL A 145 -22.55 -2.43 3.15
CA VAL A 145 -21.95 -1.85 4.36
C VAL A 145 -21.36 -2.96 5.23
N LYS A 146 -22.03 -4.11 5.31
CA LYS A 146 -21.54 -5.27 6.05
C LYS A 146 -20.20 -5.78 5.53
N CYS A 147 -20.02 -5.83 4.22
CA CYS A 147 -18.75 -6.20 3.59
C CYS A 147 -17.63 -5.24 4.02
N LEU A 148 -17.87 -3.94 3.96
CA LEU A 148 -16.91 -2.92 4.38
C LEU A 148 -16.56 -3.04 5.86
N GLN A 149 -17.56 -3.30 6.74
CA GLN A 149 -17.32 -3.57 8.16
C GLN A 149 -16.45 -4.80 8.40
N GLN A 150 -16.63 -5.88 7.63
CA GLN A 150 -15.83 -7.10 7.74
C GLN A 150 -14.40 -6.89 7.29
N ILE A 151 -14.19 -6.13 6.19
CA ILE A 151 -12.85 -5.73 5.75
C ILE A 151 -12.16 -4.90 6.85
N HIS A 152 -12.82 -3.87 7.35
CA HIS A 152 -12.27 -3.01 8.40
C HIS A 152 -11.98 -3.78 9.69
N ALA A 153 -12.89 -4.69 10.10
CA ALA A 153 -12.68 -5.54 11.27
C ALA A 153 -11.45 -6.44 11.12
N PHE A 154 -11.21 -6.97 9.93
CA PHE A 154 -10.03 -7.79 9.65
C PHE A 154 -8.74 -6.97 9.73
N LEU A 155 -8.72 -5.80 9.07
CA LEU A 155 -7.54 -4.94 9.03
C LEU A 155 -7.13 -4.42 10.40
N PHE A 156 -8.10 -4.04 11.21
CA PHE A 156 -7.86 -3.29 12.45
C PHE A 156 -8.25 -4.02 13.73
N GLY A 157 -8.75 -5.26 13.65
CA GLY A 157 -9.08 -6.09 14.81
C GLY A 157 -7.85 -6.31 15.71
N GLY A 158 -8.00 -6.01 17.01
CA GLY A 158 -6.90 -6.03 17.98
C GLY A 158 -5.95 -4.83 17.90
N LEU A 159 -6.16 -3.89 16.95
CA LEU A 159 -5.40 -2.64 16.84
C LEU A 159 -6.24 -1.45 17.29
N TYR A 160 -7.56 -1.48 17.02
CA TYR A 160 -8.53 -0.49 17.46
C TYR A 160 -9.74 -1.17 18.10
N ASP A 161 -10.24 -0.64 19.19
CA ASP A 161 -11.45 -1.14 19.87
C ASP A 161 -12.72 -0.96 19.04
N PHE A 162 -12.69 -0.05 18.07
CA PHE A 162 -13.80 0.23 17.15
C PHE A 162 -13.69 -0.53 15.82
N ALA A 163 -12.75 -1.46 15.67
CA ALA A 163 -12.59 -2.21 14.43
C ALA A 163 -13.90 -2.83 13.94
N GLY A 164 -14.32 -2.50 12.71
CA GLY A 164 -15.59 -2.95 12.11
C GLY A 164 -16.85 -2.29 12.65
N LYS A 165 -16.76 -1.36 13.59
CA LYS A 165 -17.92 -0.67 14.19
C LYS A 165 -18.13 0.69 13.52
N ILE A 166 -19.35 0.96 13.09
CA ILE A 166 -19.75 2.28 12.58
C ILE A 166 -19.60 3.30 13.70
N ARG A 167 -19.00 4.44 13.39
CA ARG A 167 -18.79 5.53 14.35
C ARG A 167 -20.09 6.15 14.83
N THR A 168 -20.06 6.64 16.05
CA THR A 168 -21.17 7.38 16.69
C THR A 168 -20.82 8.86 16.92
N LYS A 169 -19.63 9.29 16.46
CA LYS A 169 -19.15 10.68 16.57
C LYS A 169 -18.97 11.28 15.19
N THR A 170 -19.27 12.57 15.05
CA THR A 170 -18.93 13.34 13.84
C THR A 170 -17.44 13.56 13.79
N ILE A 171 -16.84 13.40 12.61
CA ILE A 171 -15.41 13.56 12.37
C ILE A 171 -15.15 14.45 11.17
N ALA A 172 -13.97 15.07 11.15
CA ALA A 172 -13.46 15.87 10.05
C ALA A 172 -11.98 15.56 9.83
N LYS A 173 -11.47 15.80 8.62
CA LYS A 173 -10.04 15.72 8.27
C LYS A 173 -9.65 17.00 7.54
N GLY A 174 -8.78 17.81 8.14
CA GLY A 174 -8.52 19.17 7.66
C GLY A 174 -9.83 19.97 7.63
N ASP A 175 -10.11 20.61 6.49
CA ASP A 175 -11.34 21.39 6.26
C ASP A 175 -12.54 20.53 5.77
N THR A 176 -12.34 19.22 5.58
CA THR A 176 -13.39 18.33 5.10
C THR A 176 -14.20 17.76 6.26
N LEU A 177 -15.49 18.14 6.35
CA LEU A 177 -16.46 17.57 7.27
C LEU A 177 -17.13 16.36 6.59
N PHE A 178 -17.05 15.20 7.22
CA PHE A 178 -17.74 13.99 6.76
C PHE A 178 -19.21 13.96 7.25
N CYS A 179 -19.98 12.97 6.78
CA CYS A 179 -21.36 12.81 7.16
C CYS A 179 -21.55 12.91 8.69
N LEU A 180 -22.52 13.71 9.14
CA LEU A 180 -22.83 13.85 10.57
C LEU A 180 -23.25 12.49 11.16
N ALA A 181 -22.80 12.20 12.38
CA ALA A 181 -23.04 10.91 13.01
C ALA A 181 -24.52 10.56 13.13
N GLU A 182 -25.38 11.55 13.39
CA GLU A 182 -26.84 11.38 13.49
C GLU A 182 -27.50 10.95 12.18
N HIS A 183 -26.91 11.31 11.03
CA HIS A 183 -27.40 10.96 9.69
C HIS A 183 -26.72 9.74 9.10
N LEU A 184 -25.59 9.32 9.65
CA LEU A 184 -24.70 8.33 9.07
C LEU A 184 -25.40 6.99 8.77
N HIS A 185 -26.25 6.51 9.67
CA HIS A 185 -26.93 5.23 9.49
C HIS A 185 -27.88 5.25 8.27
N ASN A 186 -28.62 6.34 8.09
CA ASN A 186 -29.53 6.48 6.94
C ASN A 186 -28.74 6.71 5.66
N TYR A 187 -27.68 7.50 5.74
CA TYR A 187 -26.79 7.74 4.60
C TYR A 187 -26.14 6.44 4.09
N LEU A 188 -25.65 5.59 4.99
CA LEU A 188 -25.09 4.29 4.61
C LEU A 188 -26.12 3.36 3.94
N LYS A 189 -27.38 3.39 4.35
CA LYS A 189 -28.46 2.66 3.66
C LYS A 189 -28.67 3.17 2.23
N THR A 190 -28.62 4.50 2.04
CA THR A 190 -28.70 5.11 0.71
C THR A 190 -27.54 4.67 -0.15
N VAL A 191 -26.29 4.77 0.33
CA VAL A 191 -25.10 4.33 -0.39
C VAL A 191 -25.19 2.83 -0.72
N GLU A 192 -25.62 1.99 0.22
CA GLU A 192 -25.78 0.55 -0.05
C GLU A 192 -26.76 0.26 -1.19
N SER A 193 -27.85 1.06 -1.30
CA SER A 193 -28.87 0.92 -2.33
C SER A 193 -28.49 1.48 -3.69
N MET A 194 -27.40 2.23 -3.82
CA MET A 194 -26.93 2.79 -5.09
C MET A 194 -26.63 1.69 -6.11
N PRO A 195 -26.87 1.93 -7.42
CA PRO A 195 -26.55 0.99 -8.46
C PRO A 195 -25.01 0.73 -8.53
N GLU A 196 -24.64 -0.44 -9.06
CA GLU A 196 -23.24 -0.88 -9.17
C GLU A 196 -23.02 -1.79 -10.38
N THR A 197 -23.69 -1.47 -11.51
CA THR A 197 -23.65 -2.27 -12.73
C THR A 197 -22.62 -1.74 -13.75
N THR A 198 -22.37 -0.45 -13.74
CA THR A 198 -21.40 0.23 -14.61
C THR A 198 -20.23 0.75 -13.77
N PHE A 199 -19.12 1.06 -14.45
CA PHE A 199 -17.97 1.68 -13.82
C PHE A 199 -18.32 3.00 -13.13
N ASP A 200 -19.05 3.86 -13.83
CA ASP A 200 -19.43 5.18 -13.31
C ASP A 200 -20.32 5.06 -12.06
N GLU A 201 -21.29 4.16 -12.06
CA GLU A 201 -22.13 3.89 -10.90
C GLU A 201 -21.30 3.37 -9.69
N ILE A 202 -20.31 2.51 -9.95
CA ILE A 202 -19.44 1.97 -8.89
C ILE A 202 -18.55 3.07 -8.31
N VAL A 203 -18.02 3.97 -9.15
CA VAL A 203 -17.19 5.08 -8.67
C VAL A 203 -18.03 6.09 -7.88
N GLU A 204 -19.23 6.44 -8.34
CA GLU A 204 -20.14 7.29 -7.55
C GLU A 204 -20.47 6.66 -6.20
N LYS A 205 -20.78 5.38 -6.16
CA LYS A 205 -21.00 4.65 -4.90
C LYS A 205 -19.78 4.67 -3.98
N TYR A 206 -18.58 4.60 -4.55
CA TYR A 206 -17.33 4.70 -3.80
C TYR A 206 -17.10 6.11 -3.24
N VAL A 207 -17.37 7.16 -4.03
CA VAL A 207 -17.30 8.56 -3.61
C VAL A 207 -18.24 8.82 -2.43
N GLU A 208 -19.49 8.37 -2.54
CA GLU A 208 -20.49 8.51 -1.48
C GLU A 208 -20.12 7.72 -0.20
N MET A 209 -19.50 6.53 -0.34
CA MET A 209 -19.00 5.79 0.81
C MET A 209 -17.83 6.52 1.47
N ASN A 210 -16.97 7.19 0.68
CA ASN A 210 -15.90 8.01 1.23
C ASN A 210 -16.45 9.27 1.95
N ALA A 211 -17.50 9.90 1.41
CA ALA A 211 -18.18 11.02 2.07
C ALA A 211 -18.88 10.58 3.37
N ALA A 212 -19.43 9.37 3.41
CA ALA A 212 -19.98 8.76 4.63
C ALA A 212 -18.92 8.61 5.71
N HIS A 213 -17.72 8.16 5.36
CA HIS A 213 -16.56 7.95 6.25
C HIS A 213 -16.96 7.18 7.52
N PRO A 214 -17.40 5.92 7.39
CA PRO A 214 -18.18 5.24 8.44
C PRO A 214 -17.40 4.86 9.70
N PHE A 215 -16.07 4.89 9.69
CA PHE A 215 -15.24 4.51 10.83
C PHE A 215 -14.50 5.71 11.44
N MET A 216 -14.02 5.54 12.68
CA MET A 216 -13.22 6.59 13.33
C MET A 216 -11.85 6.79 12.68
N GLU A 217 -11.26 5.72 12.10
CA GLU A 217 -9.98 5.70 11.41
C GLU A 217 -9.98 4.53 10.41
N GLY A 218 -9.07 4.52 9.41
CA GLY A 218 -8.89 3.39 8.48
C GLY A 218 -9.90 3.33 7.33
N ASN A 219 -10.68 4.39 7.12
CA ASN A 219 -11.69 4.43 6.07
C ASN A 219 -11.08 4.24 4.68
N GLY A 220 -10.08 5.06 4.30
CA GLY A 220 -9.48 4.98 2.98
C GLY A 220 -8.92 3.59 2.66
N ARG A 221 -8.18 2.99 3.57
CA ARG A 221 -7.61 1.63 3.41
C ARG A 221 -8.68 0.57 3.20
N SER A 222 -9.78 0.65 3.94
CA SER A 222 -10.89 -0.30 3.84
C SER A 222 -11.74 -0.09 2.58
N THR A 223 -12.03 1.17 2.24
CA THR A 223 -12.91 1.49 1.11
C THR A 223 -12.23 1.23 -0.24
N ARG A 224 -10.90 1.35 -0.36
CA ARG A 224 -10.18 0.96 -1.58
C ARG A 224 -10.27 -0.55 -1.85
N ILE A 225 -10.13 -1.39 -0.83
CA ILE A 225 -10.34 -2.84 -0.96
C ILE A 225 -11.81 -3.15 -1.31
N TRP A 226 -12.75 -2.45 -0.70
CA TRP A 226 -14.18 -2.61 -0.98
C TRP A 226 -14.53 -2.22 -2.41
N LEU A 227 -13.94 -1.12 -2.95
CA LEU A 227 -14.07 -0.72 -4.35
C LEU A 227 -13.58 -1.83 -5.29
N ASP A 228 -12.36 -2.33 -5.06
CA ASP A 228 -11.77 -3.39 -5.90
C ASP A 228 -12.62 -4.67 -5.90
N LEU A 229 -13.24 -5.01 -4.76
CA LEU A 229 -14.17 -6.15 -4.70
C LEU A 229 -15.42 -5.95 -5.56
N ILE A 230 -16.00 -4.74 -5.57
CA ILE A 230 -17.16 -4.43 -6.41
C ILE A 230 -16.77 -4.52 -7.88
N LEU A 231 -15.67 -3.87 -8.27
CA LEU A 231 -15.15 -3.88 -9.64
C LEU A 231 -14.84 -5.31 -10.10
N LYS A 232 -14.16 -6.11 -9.28
CA LYS A 232 -13.85 -7.51 -9.56
C LYS A 232 -15.13 -8.32 -9.80
N LYS A 233 -16.12 -8.17 -8.95
CA LYS A 233 -17.37 -8.94 -9.03
C LYS A 233 -18.23 -8.55 -10.20
N ARG A 234 -18.36 -7.23 -10.46
CA ARG A 234 -19.29 -6.69 -11.47
C ARG A 234 -18.68 -6.62 -12.87
N LEU A 235 -17.44 -6.12 -12.95
CA LEU A 235 -16.82 -5.76 -14.23
C LEU A 235 -15.62 -6.64 -14.61
N LYS A 236 -15.17 -7.54 -13.72
CA LYS A 236 -13.93 -8.31 -13.91
C LYS A 236 -12.71 -7.39 -14.09
N MET A 237 -12.66 -6.32 -13.34
CA MET A 237 -11.60 -5.32 -13.33
C MET A 237 -11.19 -5.04 -11.89
N CYS A 238 -10.02 -4.46 -11.70
CA CYS A 238 -9.56 -3.86 -10.44
C CYS A 238 -8.71 -2.62 -10.75
N VAL A 239 -8.37 -1.85 -9.72
CA VAL A 239 -7.52 -0.66 -9.86
C VAL A 239 -6.05 -1.06 -9.67
N ASP A 240 -5.20 -0.72 -10.61
CA ASP A 240 -3.74 -0.71 -10.42
C ASP A 240 -3.35 0.60 -9.72
N TRP A 241 -3.43 0.60 -8.40
CA TRP A 241 -3.15 1.77 -7.55
C TRP A 241 -1.75 2.35 -7.76
N SER A 242 -0.82 1.55 -8.28
CA SER A 242 0.54 2.03 -8.58
C SER A 242 0.62 3.02 -9.75
N LYS A 243 -0.45 3.19 -10.51
CA LYS A 243 -0.55 4.15 -11.61
C LYS A 243 -1.12 5.50 -11.19
N ILE A 244 -1.55 5.64 -9.95
CA ILE A 244 -2.20 6.86 -9.46
C ILE A 244 -1.26 7.58 -8.50
N ASP A 245 -0.96 8.84 -8.79
CA ASP A 245 -0.18 9.69 -7.90
C ASP A 245 -0.95 9.99 -6.61
N LYS A 246 -0.24 9.98 -5.47
CA LYS A 246 -0.82 10.22 -4.14
C LYS A 246 -1.56 11.56 -4.07
N ARG A 247 -0.92 12.65 -4.51
CA ARG A 247 -1.51 13.99 -4.42
C ARG A 247 -2.71 14.12 -5.33
N GLU A 248 -2.57 13.64 -6.58
CA GLU A 248 -3.68 13.64 -7.54
C GLU A 248 -4.89 12.88 -7.00
N TYR A 249 -4.66 11.71 -6.38
CA TYR A 249 -5.74 10.94 -5.77
C TYR A 249 -6.40 11.67 -4.60
N LEU A 250 -5.61 12.20 -3.65
CA LEU A 250 -6.15 12.88 -2.49
C LEU A 250 -6.91 14.16 -2.87
N ASP A 251 -6.36 14.95 -3.79
CA ASP A 251 -7.00 16.17 -4.32
C ASP A 251 -8.31 15.82 -5.04
N ALA A 252 -8.32 14.76 -5.87
CA ALA A 252 -9.52 14.30 -6.54
C ALA A 252 -10.60 13.80 -5.56
N MET A 253 -10.20 13.12 -4.47
CA MET A 253 -11.14 12.67 -3.43
C MET A 253 -11.72 13.85 -2.64
N VAL A 254 -10.94 14.90 -2.36
CA VAL A 254 -11.46 16.13 -1.75
C VAL A 254 -12.43 16.82 -2.71
N ALA A 255 -12.07 16.99 -3.97
CA ALA A 255 -12.92 17.63 -4.98
C ALA A 255 -14.22 16.83 -5.23
N SER A 256 -14.21 15.51 -5.05
CA SER A 256 -15.35 14.64 -5.35
C SER A 256 -16.61 14.92 -4.52
N HIS A 257 -16.49 15.68 -3.44
CA HIS A 257 -17.67 16.17 -2.67
C HIS A 257 -18.56 17.11 -3.49
N THR A 258 -18.04 17.72 -4.55
CA THR A 258 -18.76 18.65 -5.42
C THR A 258 -18.68 18.27 -6.90
N ASP A 259 -17.59 17.64 -7.32
CA ASP A 259 -17.33 17.21 -8.69
C ASP A 259 -16.46 15.93 -8.69
N SER A 260 -17.07 14.82 -9.04
CA SER A 260 -16.43 13.50 -9.09
C SER A 260 -15.66 13.23 -10.40
N THR A 261 -15.68 14.13 -11.38
CA THR A 261 -15.09 13.92 -12.72
C THR A 261 -13.64 13.46 -12.65
N ARG A 262 -12.82 14.16 -11.85
CA ARG A 262 -11.38 13.86 -11.76
C ARG A 262 -11.10 12.48 -11.16
N ILE A 263 -11.81 12.06 -10.12
CA ILE A 263 -11.62 10.72 -9.55
C ILE A 263 -12.07 9.63 -10.52
N HIS A 264 -13.14 9.86 -11.30
CA HIS A 264 -13.54 8.95 -12.38
C HIS A 264 -12.43 8.76 -13.40
N GLU A 265 -11.82 9.84 -13.88
CA GLU A 265 -10.73 9.81 -14.86
C GLU A 265 -9.50 9.06 -14.33
N LEU A 266 -9.08 9.36 -13.11
CA LEU A 266 -7.93 8.71 -12.47
C LEU A 266 -8.15 7.20 -12.31
N LEU A 267 -9.28 6.79 -11.76
CA LEU A 267 -9.59 5.38 -11.56
C LEU A 267 -9.75 4.65 -12.90
N LYS A 268 -10.39 5.27 -13.89
CA LYS A 268 -10.56 4.70 -15.24
C LYS A 268 -9.22 4.46 -15.93
N GLY A 269 -8.29 5.41 -15.82
CA GLY A 269 -6.94 5.30 -16.39
C GLY A 269 -6.08 4.22 -15.73
N ALA A 270 -6.43 3.83 -14.50
CA ALA A 270 -5.72 2.82 -13.72
C ALA A 270 -6.39 1.43 -13.73
N LEU A 271 -7.54 1.27 -14.42
CA LEU A 271 -8.21 -0.04 -14.49
C LEU A 271 -7.33 -1.10 -15.16
N THR A 272 -7.43 -2.33 -14.67
CA THR A 272 -6.78 -3.51 -15.23
C THR A 272 -7.70 -4.73 -15.10
N ASP A 273 -7.60 -5.67 -16.06
CA ASP A 273 -8.27 -6.97 -16.05
C ASP A 273 -7.50 -8.06 -15.31
N LYS A 274 -6.33 -7.72 -14.76
CA LYS A 274 -5.46 -8.64 -14.00
C LYS A 274 -5.98 -8.86 -12.58
N ILE A 275 -7.23 -9.28 -12.46
CA ILE A 275 -7.96 -9.41 -11.19
C ILE A 275 -7.44 -10.50 -10.25
N ASP A 276 -6.63 -11.42 -10.74
CA ASP A 276 -6.01 -12.51 -9.97
C ASP A 276 -4.47 -12.39 -9.94
N ASP A 277 -3.93 -11.27 -10.45
CA ASP A 277 -2.50 -10.99 -10.41
C ASP A 277 -2.10 -10.55 -9.00
N ARG A 278 -1.37 -11.43 -8.30
CA ARG A 278 -0.91 -11.18 -6.94
C ARG A 278 -0.01 -9.93 -6.84
N GLU A 279 0.78 -9.62 -7.87
CA GLU A 279 1.64 -8.42 -7.86
C GLU A 279 0.82 -7.13 -7.87
N ILE A 280 -0.29 -7.09 -8.63
CA ILE A 280 -1.22 -5.95 -8.64
C ILE A 280 -1.82 -5.72 -7.25
N PHE A 281 -2.29 -6.78 -6.58
CA PHE A 281 -2.86 -6.67 -5.24
C PHE A 281 -1.84 -6.24 -4.20
N MET A 282 -0.64 -6.82 -4.21
CA MET A 282 0.40 -6.48 -3.23
C MET A 282 0.84 -5.02 -3.38
N LYS A 283 1.05 -4.56 -4.62
CA LYS A 283 1.30 -3.14 -4.91
C LYS A 283 0.13 -2.27 -4.48
N GLY A 284 -1.10 -2.68 -4.77
CA GLY A 284 -2.30 -1.96 -4.38
C GLY A 284 -2.37 -1.70 -2.87
N ILE A 285 -2.03 -2.70 -2.06
CA ILE A 285 -1.93 -2.55 -0.61
C ILE A 285 -0.82 -1.55 -0.26
N ASP A 286 0.38 -1.68 -0.86
CA ASP A 286 1.50 -0.80 -0.58
C ASP A 286 1.16 0.67 -0.85
N TYR A 287 0.58 0.97 -2.02
CA TYR A 287 0.14 2.32 -2.39
C TYR A 287 -1.02 2.81 -1.54
N SER A 288 -1.98 1.95 -1.21
CA SER A 288 -3.10 2.30 -0.34
C SER A 288 -2.63 2.77 1.04
N TYR A 289 -1.59 2.17 1.60
CA TYR A 289 -1.01 2.59 2.87
C TYR A 289 -0.12 3.83 2.72
N TYR A 290 0.57 3.97 1.58
CA TYR A 290 1.34 5.17 1.27
C TYR A 290 0.45 6.43 1.18
N TYR A 291 -0.76 6.32 0.62
CA TYR A 291 -1.69 7.46 0.55
C TYR A 291 -2.10 8.00 1.93
N GLU A 292 -2.02 7.20 2.98
CA GLU A 292 -2.39 7.62 4.34
C GLU A 292 -1.20 8.18 5.14
N GLN A 293 0.03 8.11 4.62
CA GLN A 293 1.19 8.71 5.29
C GLN A 293 1.10 10.25 5.21
N ASN A 294 1.35 10.90 6.34
CA ASN A 294 1.52 12.36 6.35
C ASN A 294 2.85 12.73 5.69
N ASP A 295 2.86 13.84 4.96
CA ASP A 295 4.05 14.41 4.30
C ASP A 295 5.06 14.95 5.34
#